data_59e73746dc508a582e39df38b6cf5739
#
_entry.id   59e73746dc508a582e39df38b6cf5739
#
_cell.length_a   1.000
_cell.length_b   1.000
_cell.length_c   1.000
_cell.angle_alpha   90.00
_cell.angle_beta   90.00
_cell.angle_gamma   90.00
#
_symmetry.space_group_name_H-M   'P 1'
#
loop_
_entity.id
_entity.type
_entity.pdbx_description
1 polymer ?
#
loop_
_entity_poly.entity_id
_entity_poly.type
_entity_poly.pdbx_seq_one_letter_code
_entity_poly.pdbx_strand_id
1 'polypeptide(L)'
;PVLFHLLRAYIFVPVFGMSRSMDLGDMAIIWLIPTLIIYAFILIYSRWLTRRRLAAMQSRIRPDVAITVTITSEGGTWASAQTSIWLGWREIRNIGRRNGRIEFDTESFVTYIPTSAFADQAAQDAAFARILGFWRAANPVQP
;
A
#
# COMPACT_ATOMS: atom_id res chain seq x y z
N PRO A 1 -4.85 21.86 -34.17
CA PRO A 1 -5.52 23.15 -34.30
C PRO A 1 -7.01 23.04 -34.56
N VAL A 2 -7.43 22.19 -35.53
CA VAL A 2 -8.84 22.06 -35.95
C VAL A 2 -9.76 21.57 -34.83
N LEU A 3 -9.37 20.55 -34.07
CA LEU A 3 -10.15 20.02 -32.95
C LEU A 3 -10.43 21.08 -31.87
N PHE A 4 -9.47 21.93 -31.61
CA PHE A 4 -9.60 23.04 -30.65
C PHE A 4 -10.63 24.10 -31.10
N HIS A 5 -10.64 24.45 -32.38
CA HIS A 5 -11.63 25.39 -32.91
C HIS A 5 -13.04 24.80 -32.94
N LEU A 6 -13.16 23.50 -33.21
CA LEU A 6 -14.44 22.78 -33.15
C LEU A 6 -14.98 22.69 -31.70
N LEU A 7 -14.15 22.31 -30.73
CA LEU A 7 -14.50 22.31 -29.32
C LEU A 7 -14.95 23.70 -28.83
N ARG A 8 -14.21 24.75 -29.21
CA ARG A 8 -14.55 26.13 -28.89
C ARG A 8 -15.93 26.52 -29.47
N ALA A 9 -16.14 26.28 -30.76
CA ALA A 9 -17.34 26.74 -31.47
C ALA A 9 -18.59 26.00 -31.02
N TYR A 10 -18.51 24.68 -30.78
CA TYR A 10 -19.68 23.83 -30.55
C TYR A 10 -19.97 23.51 -29.09
N ILE A 11 -18.99 23.62 -28.23
CA ILE A 11 -19.17 23.28 -26.79
C ILE A 11 -19.02 24.54 -25.92
N PHE A 12 -17.95 25.31 -26.10
CA PHE A 12 -17.62 26.37 -25.14
C PHE A 12 -18.44 27.63 -25.31
N VAL A 13 -18.64 28.09 -26.54
CA VAL A 13 -19.45 29.28 -26.80
C VAL A 13 -20.92 29.09 -26.39
N PRO A 14 -21.61 28.03 -26.77
CA PRO A 14 -23.01 27.84 -26.38
C PRO A 14 -23.21 27.40 -24.90
N VAL A 15 -22.29 26.64 -24.31
CA VAL A 15 -22.48 26.16 -22.94
C VAL A 15 -22.06 27.14 -21.86
N PHE A 16 -21.02 27.96 -22.13
CA PHE A 16 -20.47 28.87 -21.13
C PHE A 16 -20.64 30.35 -21.49
N GLY A 17 -21.35 30.67 -22.57
CA GLY A 17 -21.58 32.07 -22.99
C GLY A 17 -20.29 32.86 -23.34
N MET A 18 -19.22 32.16 -23.70
CA MET A 18 -17.92 32.77 -23.92
C MET A 18 -17.90 33.62 -25.17
N SER A 19 -17.42 34.86 -25.02
CA SER A 19 -17.25 35.80 -26.13
C SER A 19 -16.23 35.25 -27.15
N ARG A 20 -16.50 35.49 -28.44
CA ARG A 20 -15.63 35.10 -29.57
C ARG A 20 -14.21 35.71 -29.51
N SER A 21 -14.00 36.74 -28.67
CA SER A 21 -12.77 37.51 -28.57
C SER A 21 -11.81 37.05 -27.46
N MET A 22 -12.08 35.92 -26.79
CA MET A 22 -11.19 35.42 -25.76
C MET A 22 -9.85 34.98 -26.36
N ASP A 23 -8.76 35.42 -25.74
CA ASP A 23 -7.40 35.02 -26.08
C ASP A 23 -7.12 33.61 -25.60
N LEU A 24 -6.14 32.94 -26.22
CA LEU A 24 -5.65 31.61 -25.85
C LEU A 24 -5.22 31.53 -24.37
N GLY A 25 -4.69 32.62 -23.82
CA GLY A 25 -4.30 32.75 -22.42
C GLY A 25 -5.48 32.67 -21.47
N ASP A 26 -6.56 33.38 -21.75
CA ASP A 26 -7.78 33.39 -20.95
C ASP A 26 -8.44 32.01 -20.92
N MET A 27 -8.45 31.34 -22.08
CA MET A 27 -8.98 29.97 -22.15
C MET A 27 -8.12 28.95 -21.36
N ALA A 28 -6.81 29.11 -21.37
CA ALA A 28 -5.93 28.23 -20.58
C ALA A 28 -6.21 28.41 -19.10
N ILE A 29 -6.41 29.63 -18.60
CA ILE A 29 -6.72 29.91 -17.19
C ILE A 29 -8.08 29.33 -16.80
N ILE A 30 -9.11 29.48 -17.62
CA ILE A 30 -10.46 28.98 -17.41
C ILE A 30 -10.48 27.45 -17.30
N TRP A 31 -9.56 26.76 -17.98
CA TRP A 31 -9.44 25.30 -17.91
C TRP A 31 -8.51 24.85 -16.79
N LEU A 32 -7.46 25.58 -16.52
CA LEU A 32 -6.49 25.22 -15.50
C LEU A 32 -7.13 25.17 -14.11
N ILE A 33 -7.94 26.17 -13.78
CA ILE A 33 -8.57 26.27 -12.46
C ILE A 33 -9.53 25.10 -12.17
N PRO A 34 -10.53 24.79 -13.02
CA PRO A 34 -11.39 23.62 -12.78
C PRO A 34 -10.61 22.29 -12.77
N THR A 35 -9.61 22.16 -13.64
CA THR A 35 -8.80 20.95 -13.70
C THR A 35 -8.02 20.77 -12.41
N LEU A 36 -7.41 21.80 -11.85
CA LEU A 36 -6.72 21.75 -10.57
C LEU A 36 -7.67 21.43 -9.41
N ILE A 37 -8.88 22.00 -9.43
CA ILE A 37 -9.91 21.73 -8.41
C ILE A 37 -10.33 20.27 -8.47
N ILE A 38 -10.61 19.74 -9.66
CA ILE A 38 -10.97 18.33 -9.85
C ILE A 38 -9.81 17.42 -9.41
N TYR A 39 -8.58 17.74 -9.78
CA TYR A 39 -7.42 16.98 -9.38
C TYR A 39 -7.20 16.97 -7.86
N ALA A 40 -7.31 18.13 -7.23
CA ALA A 40 -7.25 18.25 -5.77
C ALA A 40 -8.35 17.43 -5.08
N PHE A 41 -9.58 17.49 -5.62
CA PHE A 41 -10.70 16.69 -5.13
C PHE A 41 -10.43 15.19 -5.24
N ILE A 42 -9.90 14.71 -6.38
CA ILE A 42 -9.53 13.31 -6.59
C ILE A 42 -8.46 12.87 -5.57
N LEU A 43 -7.44 13.70 -5.33
CA LEU A 43 -6.39 13.40 -4.34
C LEU A 43 -6.93 13.32 -2.91
N ILE A 44 -7.78 14.26 -2.52
CA ILE A 44 -8.41 14.28 -1.18
C ILE A 44 -9.33 13.07 -1.02
N TYR A 45 -10.17 12.82 -2.01
CA TYR A 45 -11.11 11.69 -1.99
C TYR A 45 -10.40 10.34 -1.97
N SER A 46 -9.35 10.15 -2.76
CA SER A 46 -8.57 8.91 -2.78
C SER A 46 -7.89 8.65 -1.43
N ARG A 47 -7.32 9.69 -0.80
CA ARG A 47 -6.75 9.59 0.56
C ARG A 47 -7.79 9.25 1.62
N TRP A 48 -8.95 9.89 1.54
CA TRP A 48 -10.06 9.63 2.45
C TRP A 48 -10.60 8.20 2.29
N LEU A 49 -10.78 7.74 1.06
CA LEU A 49 -11.23 6.38 0.77
C LEU A 49 -10.23 5.32 1.26
N THR A 50 -8.91 5.57 1.04
CA THR A 50 -7.84 4.68 1.55
C THR A 50 -7.85 4.62 3.07
N ARG A 51 -7.99 5.76 3.76
CA ARG A 51 -8.10 5.80 5.23
C ARG A 51 -9.33 5.05 5.74
N ARG A 52 -10.48 5.21 5.10
CA ARG A 52 -11.70 4.45 5.45
C ARG A 52 -11.54 2.95 5.26
N ARG A 53 -10.92 2.52 4.15
CA ARG A 53 -10.62 1.10 3.92
C ARG A 53 -9.68 0.54 4.96
N LEU A 54 -8.61 1.25 5.31
CA LEU A 54 -7.68 0.87 6.37
C LEU A 54 -8.37 0.78 7.73
N ALA A 55 -9.19 1.77 8.09
CA ALA A 55 -9.96 1.74 9.33
C ALA A 55 -10.94 0.56 9.39
N ALA A 56 -11.64 0.27 8.27
CA ALA A 56 -12.52 -0.89 8.18
C ALA A 56 -11.76 -2.23 8.24
N MET A 57 -10.54 -2.30 7.73
CA MET A 57 -9.68 -3.47 7.89
C MET A 57 -9.20 -3.62 9.34
N GLN A 58 -8.77 -2.52 9.97
CA GLN A 58 -8.32 -2.50 11.35
C GLN A 58 -9.44 -2.87 12.34
N SER A 59 -10.68 -2.43 12.08
CA SER A 59 -11.83 -2.79 12.93
C SER A 59 -12.20 -4.27 12.88
N ARG A 60 -11.72 -5.00 11.87
CA ARG A 60 -11.89 -6.46 11.77
C ARG A 60 -10.82 -7.24 12.52
N ILE A 61 -9.69 -6.60 12.84
CA ILE A 61 -8.63 -7.20 13.63
C ILE A 61 -9.09 -7.15 15.08
N ARG A 62 -9.33 -8.30 15.68
CA ARG A 62 -9.62 -8.39 17.11
C ARG A 62 -8.30 -8.21 17.87
N PRO A 63 -8.13 -7.13 18.63
CA PRO A 63 -6.86 -6.84 19.30
C PRO A 63 -6.54 -7.79 20.46
N ASP A 64 -7.54 -8.55 20.90
CA ASP A 64 -7.50 -9.51 22.00
C ASP A 64 -7.16 -10.96 21.57
N VAL A 65 -7.03 -11.21 20.26
CA VAL A 65 -6.66 -12.54 19.77
C VAL A 65 -5.15 -12.71 19.81
N ALA A 66 -4.69 -13.55 20.71
CA ALA A 66 -3.29 -13.95 20.76
C ALA A 66 -2.94 -14.75 19.49
N ILE A 67 -1.89 -14.32 18.80
CA ILE A 67 -1.33 -15.02 17.64
C ILE A 67 -0.02 -15.66 18.12
N THR A 68 0.05 -16.98 18.01
CA THR A 68 1.29 -17.72 18.25
C THR A 68 2.06 -17.83 16.94
N VAL A 69 3.32 -17.40 16.95
CA VAL A 69 4.22 -17.54 15.81
C VAL A 69 5.24 -18.61 16.10
N THR A 70 5.26 -19.65 15.28
CA THR A 70 6.23 -20.75 15.37
C THR A 70 7.13 -20.71 14.15
N ILE A 71 8.44 -20.65 14.37
CA ILE A 71 9.47 -20.62 13.32
C ILE A 71 10.25 -21.92 13.34
N THR A 72 10.27 -22.61 12.20
CA THR A 72 10.99 -23.88 11.99
C THR A 72 12.01 -23.73 10.84
N SER A 73 12.79 -24.78 10.59
CA SER A 73 13.69 -24.87 9.44
C SER A 73 12.96 -24.89 8.09
N GLU A 74 11.68 -25.25 8.07
CA GLU A 74 10.89 -25.39 6.84
C GLU A 74 10.04 -24.16 6.51
N GLY A 75 9.67 -23.37 7.55
CA GLY A 75 8.82 -22.21 7.39
C GLY A 75 8.35 -21.60 8.71
N GLY A 76 7.42 -20.67 8.59
CA GLY A 76 6.75 -20.02 9.71
C GLY A 76 5.26 -20.34 9.76
N THR A 77 4.73 -20.50 10.96
CA THR A 77 3.30 -20.68 11.21
C THR A 77 2.78 -19.56 12.09
N TRP A 78 1.74 -18.89 11.65
CA TRP A 78 0.97 -17.89 12.42
C TRP A 78 -0.37 -18.51 12.79
N ALA A 79 -0.55 -18.84 14.02
CA ALA A 79 -1.76 -19.52 14.51
C ALA A 79 -2.53 -18.63 15.49
N SER A 80 -3.83 -18.53 15.29
CA SER A 80 -4.82 -18.03 16.26
C SER A 80 -5.72 -19.18 16.71
N ALA A 81 -6.67 -18.90 17.62
CA ALA A 81 -7.61 -19.93 18.09
C ALA A 81 -8.43 -20.59 16.96
N GLN A 82 -8.63 -19.91 15.83
CA GLN A 82 -9.53 -20.36 14.76
C GLN A 82 -8.86 -20.44 13.38
N THR A 83 -7.65 -19.91 13.22
CA THR A 83 -6.99 -19.81 11.92
C THR A 83 -5.51 -20.08 12.08
N SER A 84 -4.95 -20.85 11.17
CA SER A 84 -3.51 -21.08 11.06
C SER A 84 -3.07 -20.83 9.63
N ILE A 85 -2.02 -20.05 9.48
CA ILE A 85 -1.38 -19.76 8.20
C ILE A 85 0.04 -20.30 8.28
N TRP A 86 0.39 -21.21 7.39
CA TRP A 86 1.75 -21.71 7.22
C TRP A 86 2.37 -21.11 5.97
N LEU A 87 3.62 -20.67 6.07
CA LEU A 87 4.40 -20.11 4.97
C LEU A 87 5.75 -20.80 4.89
N GLY A 88 6.00 -21.48 3.78
CA GLY A 88 7.32 -22.02 3.45
C GLY A 88 8.31 -20.91 3.13
N TRP A 89 9.59 -21.10 3.48
CA TRP A 89 10.62 -20.10 3.21
C TRP A 89 10.74 -19.71 1.73
N ARG A 90 10.41 -20.61 0.80
CA ARG A 90 10.45 -20.35 -0.65
C ARG A 90 9.36 -19.42 -1.13
N GLU A 91 8.27 -19.29 -0.38
CA GLU A 91 7.16 -18.38 -0.70
C GLU A 91 7.44 -16.94 -0.25
N ILE A 92 8.46 -16.76 0.59
CA ILE A 92 8.82 -15.46 1.12
C ILE A 92 9.88 -14.83 0.22
N ARG A 93 9.52 -13.73 -0.42
CA ARG A 93 10.39 -12.96 -1.33
C ARG A 93 11.46 -12.20 -0.59
N ASN A 94 11.08 -11.60 0.53
CA ASN A 94 11.98 -10.75 1.30
C ASN A 94 11.64 -10.80 2.79
N ILE A 95 12.67 -10.70 3.62
CA ILE A 95 12.53 -10.55 5.07
C ILE A 95 13.28 -9.31 5.48
N GLY A 96 12.59 -8.40 6.14
CA GLY A 96 13.16 -7.12 6.55
C GLY A 96 12.72 -6.68 7.92
N ARG A 97 13.35 -5.61 8.41
CA ARG A 97 12.91 -4.88 9.58
C ARG A 97 12.33 -3.55 9.17
N ARG A 98 11.13 -3.28 9.60
CA ARG A 98 10.47 -2.00 9.37
C ARG A 98 9.64 -1.60 10.60
N ASN A 99 9.80 -0.37 11.06
CA ASN A 99 9.04 0.16 12.20
C ASN A 99 9.11 -0.73 13.46
N GLY A 100 10.30 -1.30 13.76
CA GLY A 100 10.53 -2.13 14.93
C GLY A 100 9.96 -3.55 14.84
N ARG A 101 9.41 -4.00 13.73
CA ARG A 101 8.86 -5.33 13.52
C ARG A 101 9.65 -6.12 12.47
N ILE A 102 9.58 -7.44 12.51
CA ILE A 102 10.13 -8.32 11.47
C ILE A 102 9.00 -8.55 10.45
N GLU A 103 9.20 -8.13 9.21
CA GLU A 103 8.24 -8.26 8.12
C GLU A 103 8.67 -9.39 7.17
N PHE A 104 7.68 -10.14 6.72
CA PHE A 104 7.77 -11.21 5.72
C PHE A 104 6.93 -10.81 4.52
N ASP A 105 7.60 -10.54 3.41
CA ASP A 105 6.97 -10.12 2.17
C ASP A 105 6.78 -11.34 1.25
N THR A 106 5.54 -11.63 0.91
CA THR A 106 5.17 -12.68 -0.05
C THR A 106 4.63 -12.04 -1.32
N GLU A 107 4.28 -12.83 -2.33
CA GLU A 107 3.69 -12.28 -3.55
C GLU A 107 2.31 -11.64 -3.33
N SER A 108 1.56 -12.13 -2.35
CA SER A 108 0.14 -11.79 -2.18
C SER A 108 -0.14 -10.91 -0.97
N PHE A 109 0.68 -10.97 0.06
CA PHE A 109 0.48 -10.22 1.31
C PHE A 109 1.79 -10.05 2.09
N VAL A 110 1.76 -9.16 3.07
CA VAL A 110 2.82 -8.98 4.05
C VAL A 110 2.33 -9.44 5.41
N THR A 111 3.10 -10.31 6.07
CA THR A 111 2.88 -10.65 7.47
C THR A 111 4.06 -10.18 8.33
N TYR A 112 3.88 -10.13 9.65
CA TYR A 112 4.93 -9.62 10.51
C TYR A 112 4.88 -10.22 11.91
N ILE A 113 6.02 -10.13 12.61
CA ILE A 113 6.16 -10.39 14.03
C ILE A 113 6.39 -9.03 14.71
N PRO A 114 5.50 -8.58 15.60
CA PRO A 114 5.64 -7.29 16.27
C PRO A 114 6.77 -7.32 17.32
N THR A 115 7.31 -6.15 17.65
CA THR A 115 8.33 -5.99 18.70
C THR A 115 7.86 -6.56 20.05
N SER A 116 6.58 -6.41 20.37
CA SER A 116 5.99 -6.93 21.61
C SER A 116 6.01 -8.46 21.75
N ALA A 117 6.33 -9.19 20.67
CA ALA A 117 6.51 -10.65 20.73
C ALA A 117 7.86 -11.07 21.33
N PHE A 118 8.78 -10.12 21.55
CA PHE A 118 10.12 -10.34 22.08
C PHE A 118 10.30 -9.69 23.43
N ALA A 119 11.09 -10.32 24.30
CA ALA A 119 11.37 -9.79 25.63
C ALA A 119 12.15 -8.48 25.56
N ASP A 120 13.10 -8.37 24.63
CA ASP A 120 13.96 -7.22 24.41
C ASP A 120 14.48 -7.18 22.96
N GLN A 121 15.28 -6.13 22.67
CA GLN A 121 15.87 -5.95 21.35
C GLN A 121 16.88 -7.03 21.01
N ALA A 122 17.64 -7.54 21.98
CA ALA A 122 18.62 -8.61 21.75
C ALA A 122 17.94 -9.93 21.36
N ALA A 123 16.82 -10.25 22.00
CA ALA A 123 15.98 -11.40 21.63
C ALA A 123 15.42 -11.27 20.22
N GLN A 124 14.98 -10.07 19.83
CA GLN A 124 14.51 -9.79 18.47
C GLN A 124 15.65 -9.93 17.45
N ASP A 125 16.85 -9.45 17.77
CA ASP A 125 18.03 -9.52 16.89
C ASP A 125 18.44 -10.98 16.66
N ALA A 126 18.48 -11.78 17.72
CA ALA A 126 18.78 -13.20 17.66
C ALA A 126 17.74 -13.98 16.83
N ALA A 127 16.46 -13.69 17.04
CA ALA A 127 15.35 -14.28 16.27
C ALA A 127 15.46 -13.91 14.79
N PHE A 128 15.72 -12.64 14.47
CA PHE A 128 15.87 -12.17 13.11
C PHE A 128 17.05 -12.84 12.39
N ALA A 129 18.22 -12.94 13.04
CA ALA A 129 19.38 -13.62 12.49
C ALA A 129 19.09 -15.12 12.19
N ARG A 130 18.39 -15.81 13.11
CA ARG A 130 17.96 -17.20 12.91
C ARG A 130 16.99 -17.36 11.74
N ILE A 131 15.99 -16.50 11.64
CA ILE A 131 15.00 -16.46 10.56
C ILE A 131 15.70 -16.26 9.21
N LEU A 132 16.62 -15.28 9.12
CA LEU A 132 17.41 -15.05 7.90
C LEU A 132 18.27 -16.26 7.54
N GLY A 133 18.82 -16.96 8.52
CA GLY A 133 19.60 -18.20 8.30
C GLY A 133 18.75 -19.26 7.61
N PHE A 134 17.56 -19.53 8.11
CA PHE A 134 16.63 -20.49 7.52
C PHE A 134 16.17 -20.09 6.12
N TRP A 135 15.82 -18.81 5.96
CA TRP A 135 15.38 -18.28 4.66
C TRP A 135 16.46 -18.38 3.59
N ARG A 136 17.70 -18.01 3.92
CA ARG A 136 18.85 -18.12 3.00
C ARG A 136 19.19 -19.56 2.64
N ALA A 137 19.07 -20.48 3.60
CA ALA A 137 19.28 -21.90 3.35
C ALA A 137 18.26 -22.50 2.39
N ALA A 138 16.99 -22.02 2.45
CA ALA A 138 15.92 -22.45 1.58
C ALA A 138 15.94 -21.74 0.19
N ASN A 139 16.54 -20.55 0.09
CA ASN A 139 16.65 -19.74 -1.12
C ASN A 139 18.14 -19.47 -1.44
N PRO A 140 18.91 -20.50 -1.81
CA PRO A 140 20.28 -20.26 -2.22
C PRO A 140 20.26 -19.34 -3.44
N VAL A 141 21.05 -18.24 -3.34
CA VAL A 141 21.25 -17.33 -4.49
C VAL A 141 21.77 -18.17 -5.64
N GLN A 142 21.00 -18.29 -6.71
CA GLN A 142 21.52 -18.88 -7.94
C GLN A 142 22.63 -17.95 -8.45
N PRO A 143 23.80 -18.49 -8.74
CA PRO A 143 24.94 -17.72 -9.22
C PRO A 143 24.65 -17.06 -10.58
#